data_1de26191454563ea5d237f010564b309
#
_entry.id   1de26191454563ea5d237f010564b309
#
_cell.length_a   1.000
_cell.length_b   1.000
_cell.length_c   1.000
_cell.angle_alpha   90.00
_cell.angle_beta   90.00
_cell.angle_gamma   90.00
#
_symmetry.space_group_name_H-M   'P 1'
#
loop_
_entity.id
_entity.type
_entity.pdbx_description
1 polymer ?
#
loop_
_entity_poly.entity_id
_entity_poly.type
_entity_poly.pdbx_seq_one_letter_code
_entity_poly.pdbx_strand_id
1 'polypeptide(L)'
;MIIFLTWASISKIDQITRAPGQVIASSRTQIIQSSDGGLIQEMLVKEGDVVKKGELLVRLDKAKVEAAFLETRAKEMALEATQARLKAEIFGGEPKFPQDIKNYPQFREAQLSLLKKRRTAFSEDIDSLNRMLVLSKRELNLSTPLLKTGDVSMADVIKLQKQVADLEAQITNKRNKYFQDTQAELSKIQEDLASTQQSLAQKKDQLDHIELKAPLNGIVKNVRITTLGGVIRPSEEVMQIVPIEDNLVIEAKIKPSDIAFLKTGLEANVKIDAYDYTVYGSLKGKLIYIGPDTITEELKQGELPYYRVQVQTEEEKQAKSKKWAGNSFLIN
;
A
#
# COMPACT_ATOMS: atom_id res chain seq x y z
N MET A 1 53.57 -48.76 -20.50
CA MET A 1 52.89 -47.83 -21.42
C MET A 1 51.38 -47.75 -21.24
N ILE A 2 50.65 -48.84 -21.08
CA ILE A 2 49.19 -48.88 -20.89
C ILE A 2 48.77 -48.17 -19.56
N ILE A 3 49.49 -48.36 -18.47
CA ILE A 3 49.21 -47.73 -17.15
C ILE A 3 49.35 -46.21 -17.22
N PHE A 4 50.32 -45.72 -17.99
CA PHE A 4 50.53 -44.28 -18.16
C PHE A 4 49.40 -43.62 -18.98
N LEU A 5 48.90 -44.29 -20.00
CA LEU A 5 47.77 -43.84 -20.84
C LEU A 5 46.46 -43.85 -20.03
N THR A 6 46.24 -44.83 -19.20
CA THR A 6 45.07 -44.89 -18.32
C THR A 6 45.15 -43.79 -17.24
N TRP A 7 46.31 -43.56 -16.63
CA TRP A 7 46.51 -42.48 -15.66
C TRP A 7 46.29 -41.08 -16.29
N ALA A 8 46.85 -40.84 -17.49
CA ALA A 8 46.70 -39.58 -18.24
C ALA A 8 45.25 -39.31 -18.67
N SER A 9 44.45 -40.38 -18.95
CA SER A 9 43.03 -40.27 -19.28
C SER A 9 42.13 -39.94 -18.11
N ILE A 10 42.54 -40.22 -16.87
CA ILE A 10 41.78 -40.01 -15.65
C ILE A 10 42.21 -38.72 -14.91
N SER A 11 43.44 -38.24 -15.20
CA SER A 11 44.01 -37.06 -14.55
C SER A 11 43.29 -35.82 -14.99
N LYS A 12 42.68 -35.11 -14.01
CA LYS A 12 42.07 -33.77 -14.23
C LYS A 12 43.13 -32.72 -13.99
N ILE A 13 43.23 -31.81 -14.91
CA ILE A 13 44.11 -30.63 -14.82
C ILE A 13 43.23 -29.44 -14.47
N ASP A 14 43.52 -28.78 -13.36
CA ASP A 14 42.83 -27.55 -12.96
C ASP A 14 43.32 -26.38 -13.85
N GLN A 15 42.38 -25.74 -14.52
CA GLN A 15 42.65 -24.55 -15.30
C GLN A 15 42.32 -23.32 -14.43
N ILE A 16 43.32 -22.46 -14.21
CA ILE A 16 43.17 -21.25 -13.37
C ILE A 16 43.17 -20.04 -14.29
N THR A 17 42.07 -19.29 -14.29
CA THR A 17 41.94 -18.00 -14.94
C THR A 17 42.25 -16.88 -13.94
N ARG A 18 43.15 -15.96 -14.33
CA ARG A 18 43.52 -14.79 -13.52
C ARG A 18 43.05 -13.51 -14.19
N ALA A 19 42.38 -12.64 -13.43
CA ALA A 19 41.85 -11.40 -13.92
C ALA A 19 42.06 -10.25 -12.93
N PRO A 20 42.36 -9.04 -13.39
CA PRO A 20 42.30 -7.86 -12.54
C PRO A 20 40.85 -7.53 -12.24
N GLY A 21 40.57 -7.08 -11.04
CA GLY A 21 39.24 -6.68 -10.59
C GLY A 21 39.27 -5.51 -9.64
N GLN A 22 38.13 -4.92 -9.43
CA GLN A 22 37.92 -3.84 -8.47
C GLN A 22 36.74 -4.17 -7.57
N VAL A 23 36.82 -3.74 -6.31
CA VAL A 23 35.70 -3.85 -5.38
C VAL A 23 34.64 -2.85 -5.78
N ILE A 24 33.43 -3.33 -5.99
CA ILE A 24 32.26 -2.50 -6.22
C ILE A 24 31.29 -2.66 -5.05
N ALA A 25 30.46 -1.63 -4.81
CA ALA A 25 29.36 -1.79 -3.87
C ALA A 25 28.37 -2.84 -4.43
N SER A 26 28.01 -3.82 -3.61
CA SER A 26 27.08 -4.88 -3.99
C SER A 26 25.69 -4.35 -4.30
N SER A 27 25.29 -3.28 -3.64
CA SER A 27 24.04 -2.56 -3.88
C SER A 27 24.30 -1.11 -4.29
N ARG A 28 23.41 -0.62 -5.16
CA ARG A 28 23.45 0.78 -5.61
C ARG A 28 23.05 1.71 -4.47
N THR A 29 23.67 2.88 -4.42
CA THR A 29 23.25 3.99 -3.55
C THR A 29 21.74 4.21 -3.69
N GLN A 30 21.03 4.24 -2.58
CA GLN A 30 19.60 4.50 -2.54
C GLN A 30 19.36 6.00 -2.34
N ILE A 31 18.52 6.55 -3.20
CA ILE A 31 18.10 7.94 -3.11
C ILE A 31 16.87 8.02 -2.23
N ILE A 32 16.92 8.83 -1.18
CA ILE A 32 15.78 9.13 -0.32
C ILE A 32 15.14 10.42 -0.82
N GLN A 33 13.91 10.32 -1.27
CA GLN A 33 13.12 11.43 -1.78
C GLN A 33 11.73 11.44 -1.14
N SER A 34 11.10 12.61 -1.08
CA SER A 34 9.73 12.75 -0.61
C SER A 34 8.78 12.69 -1.80
N SER A 35 7.77 11.80 -1.77
CA SER A 35 6.76 11.69 -2.84
C SER A 35 5.90 12.95 -2.93
N ASP A 36 5.45 13.44 -1.79
CA ASP A 36 4.47 14.54 -1.71
C ASP A 36 5.10 15.89 -1.35
N GLY A 37 6.38 15.89 -0.93
CA GLY A 37 7.04 17.06 -0.39
C GLY A 37 6.51 17.45 1.01
N GLY A 38 6.92 18.60 1.51
CA GLY A 38 6.47 19.13 2.79
C GLY A 38 7.48 19.98 3.51
N LEU A 39 7.09 20.52 4.67
CA LEU A 39 7.97 21.28 5.55
C LEU A 39 8.74 20.32 6.45
N ILE A 40 10.05 20.46 6.58
CA ILE A 40 10.87 19.66 7.48
C ILE A 40 10.58 20.09 8.93
N GLN A 41 9.99 19.20 9.71
CA GLN A 41 9.80 19.40 11.14
C GLN A 41 11.05 19.01 11.93
N GLU A 42 11.62 17.85 11.63
CA GLU A 42 12.80 17.31 12.30
C GLU A 42 13.69 16.56 11.32
N MET A 43 15.00 16.70 11.48
CA MET A 43 16.01 15.89 10.83
C MET A 43 16.79 15.14 11.90
N LEU A 44 16.74 13.82 11.88
CA LEU A 44 17.26 12.96 12.94
C LEU A 44 18.65 12.40 12.64
N VAL A 45 19.11 12.56 11.40
CA VAL A 45 20.39 12.02 10.92
C VAL A 45 21.22 13.10 10.24
N LYS A 46 22.53 12.89 10.24
CA LYS A 46 23.53 13.76 9.59
C LYS A 46 24.33 12.96 8.58
N GLU A 47 25.04 13.66 7.71
CA GLU A 47 25.98 13.03 6.79
C GLU A 47 27.07 12.27 7.55
N GLY A 48 27.29 11.01 7.16
CA GLY A 48 28.20 10.08 7.81
C GLY A 48 27.57 9.15 8.87
N ASP A 49 26.32 9.38 9.28
CA ASP A 49 25.66 8.52 10.26
C ASP A 49 25.34 7.14 9.67
N VAL A 50 25.47 6.11 10.50
CA VAL A 50 25.07 4.73 10.18
C VAL A 50 23.64 4.53 10.58
N VAL A 51 22.81 4.17 9.60
CA VAL A 51 21.35 3.95 9.80
C VAL A 51 20.94 2.50 9.54
N LYS A 52 19.91 2.05 10.25
CA LYS A 52 19.35 0.72 10.08
C LYS A 52 18.07 0.79 9.22
N LYS A 53 17.77 -0.31 8.56
CA LYS A 53 16.50 -0.45 7.81
C LYS A 53 15.29 -0.14 8.70
N GLY A 54 14.42 0.77 8.23
CA GLY A 54 13.24 1.25 8.95
C GLY A 54 13.49 2.38 9.93
N GLU A 55 14.72 2.82 10.13
CA GLU A 55 15.07 3.96 10.98
C GLU A 55 14.55 5.27 10.40
N LEU A 56 13.98 6.11 11.26
CA LEU A 56 13.44 7.41 10.87
C LEU A 56 14.57 8.40 10.60
N LEU A 57 14.58 8.93 9.38
CA LEU A 57 15.60 9.87 8.91
C LEU A 57 15.14 11.32 9.02
N VAL A 58 13.95 11.59 8.49
CA VAL A 58 13.35 12.92 8.45
C VAL A 58 11.88 12.81 8.77
N ARG A 59 11.37 13.73 9.58
CA ARG A 59 9.94 13.92 9.83
C ARG A 59 9.50 15.24 9.21
N LEU A 60 8.46 15.15 8.37
CA LEU A 60 7.80 16.31 7.80
C LEU A 60 6.66 16.79 8.71
N ASP A 61 6.23 18.05 8.55
CA ASP A 61 5.08 18.58 9.28
C ASP A 61 3.79 17.87 8.86
N LYS A 62 3.16 17.24 9.82
CA LYS A 62 1.95 16.44 9.63
C LYS A 62 0.64 17.23 9.79
N ALA A 63 0.69 18.43 10.37
CA ALA A 63 -0.52 19.12 10.83
C ALA A 63 -1.59 19.26 9.74
N LYS A 64 -1.20 19.68 8.53
CA LYS A 64 -2.12 19.85 7.41
C LYS A 64 -2.65 18.51 6.88
N VAL A 65 -1.78 17.51 6.75
CA VAL A 65 -2.12 16.19 6.20
C VAL A 65 -2.99 15.41 7.18
N GLU A 66 -2.65 15.45 8.47
CA GLU A 66 -3.41 14.83 9.56
C GLU A 66 -4.80 15.44 9.67
N ALA A 67 -4.93 16.77 9.60
CA ALA A 67 -6.22 17.46 9.60
C ALA A 67 -7.10 17.01 8.42
N ALA A 68 -6.54 16.93 7.21
CA ALA A 68 -7.27 16.47 6.02
C ALA A 68 -7.69 14.98 6.12
N PHE A 69 -6.84 14.14 6.71
CA PHE A 69 -7.18 12.74 7.00
C PHE A 69 -8.34 12.64 8.00
N LEU A 70 -8.27 13.37 9.13
CA LEU A 70 -9.31 13.37 10.15
C LEU A 70 -10.65 13.90 9.64
N GLU A 71 -10.64 14.94 8.81
CA GLU A 71 -11.84 15.48 8.14
C GLU A 71 -12.49 14.42 7.24
N THR A 72 -11.70 13.77 6.39
CA THR A 72 -12.20 12.72 5.50
C THR A 72 -12.71 11.52 6.29
N ARG A 73 -12.04 11.16 7.39
CA ARG A 73 -12.48 10.09 8.30
C ARG A 73 -13.82 10.42 8.97
N ALA A 74 -14.00 11.65 9.42
CA ALA A 74 -15.27 12.09 9.99
C ALA A 74 -16.41 12.03 8.96
N LYS A 75 -16.14 12.42 7.70
CA LYS A 75 -17.11 12.30 6.60
C LYS A 75 -17.48 10.84 6.32
N GLU A 76 -16.51 9.94 6.30
CA GLU A 76 -16.76 8.49 6.16
C GLU A 76 -17.68 7.98 7.26
N MET A 77 -17.40 8.32 8.54
CA MET A 77 -18.24 7.91 9.68
C MET A 77 -19.67 8.44 9.59
N ALA A 78 -19.86 9.67 9.10
CA ALA A 78 -21.19 10.24 8.88
C ALA A 78 -21.97 9.49 7.80
N LEU A 79 -21.30 9.12 6.68
CA LEU A 79 -21.91 8.34 5.60
C LEU A 79 -22.23 6.91 6.04
N GLU A 80 -21.33 6.24 6.79
CA GLU A 80 -21.58 4.90 7.34
C GLU A 80 -22.76 4.91 8.33
N ALA A 81 -22.87 5.94 9.17
CA ALA A 81 -24.01 6.11 10.07
C ALA A 81 -25.33 6.27 9.28
N THR A 82 -25.29 7.04 8.19
CA THR A 82 -26.45 7.22 7.29
C THR A 82 -26.81 5.91 6.59
N GLN A 83 -25.82 5.17 6.09
CA GLN A 83 -26.03 3.86 5.47
C GLN A 83 -26.68 2.86 6.45
N ALA A 84 -26.20 2.84 7.70
CA ALA A 84 -26.75 1.96 8.74
C ALA A 84 -28.24 2.28 9.01
N ARG A 85 -28.61 3.57 9.06
CA ARG A 85 -30.00 4.00 9.17
C ARG A 85 -30.86 3.55 8.00
N LEU A 86 -30.41 3.81 6.77
CA LEU A 86 -31.15 3.47 5.56
C LEU A 86 -31.35 1.95 5.41
N LYS A 87 -30.32 1.16 5.73
CA LYS A 87 -30.48 -0.30 5.79
C LYS A 87 -31.54 -0.73 6.82
N ALA A 88 -31.55 -0.10 7.98
CA ALA A 88 -32.57 -0.38 8.98
C ALA A 88 -33.98 0.04 8.56
N GLU A 89 -34.12 1.12 7.76
CA GLU A 89 -35.39 1.54 7.18
C GLU A 89 -35.93 0.54 6.15
N ILE A 90 -35.07 -0.02 5.29
CA ILE A 90 -35.44 -0.96 4.24
C ILE A 90 -35.69 -2.37 4.78
N PHE A 91 -34.77 -2.89 5.58
CA PHE A 91 -34.81 -4.28 6.04
C PHE A 91 -35.47 -4.47 7.42
N GLY A 92 -35.82 -3.36 8.08
CA GLY A 92 -36.33 -3.40 9.44
C GLY A 92 -35.23 -3.56 10.49
N GLY A 93 -35.63 -3.57 11.76
CA GLY A 93 -34.73 -3.75 12.90
C GLY A 93 -34.02 -2.47 13.34
N GLU A 94 -32.96 -2.63 14.14
CA GLU A 94 -32.12 -1.53 14.60
C GLU A 94 -30.90 -1.32 13.67
N PRO A 95 -30.44 -0.06 13.53
CA PRO A 95 -29.25 0.23 12.72
C PRO A 95 -28.01 -0.41 13.31
N LYS A 96 -27.24 -1.12 12.49
CA LYS A 96 -25.95 -1.71 12.85
C LYS A 96 -24.84 -0.72 12.52
N PHE A 97 -24.41 0.03 13.50
CA PHE A 97 -23.33 1.00 13.37
C PHE A 97 -21.95 0.34 13.44
N PRO A 98 -20.93 0.86 12.74
CA PRO A 98 -19.54 0.40 12.87
C PRO A 98 -19.01 0.67 14.30
N GLN A 99 -17.97 -0.08 14.71
CA GLN A 99 -17.41 0.07 16.06
C GLN A 99 -16.80 1.45 16.30
N ASP A 100 -16.19 2.03 15.28
CA ASP A 100 -15.52 3.33 15.33
C ASP A 100 -16.47 4.50 15.51
N ILE A 101 -17.80 4.31 15.30
CA ILE A 101 -18.83 5.33 15.54
C ILE A 101 -18.86 5.80 16.98
N LYS A 102 -18.29 5.04 17.92
CA LYS A 102 -18.17 5.43 19.33
C LYS A 102 -17.38 6.73 19.51
N ASN A 103 -16.46 7.01 18.60
CA ASN A 103 -15.66 8.24 18.57
C ASN A 103 -16.44 9.44 18.00
N TYR A 104 -17.61 9.18 17.41
CA TYR A 104 -18.46 10.18 16.74
C TYR A 104 -19.94 10.06 17.19
N PRO A 105 -20.23 10.16 18.49
CA PRO A 105 -21.58 9.89 19.04
C PRO A 105 -22.65 10.78 18.42
N GLN A 106 -22.31 12.01 18.03
CA GLN A 106 -23.21 12.96 17.38
C GLN A 106 -23.82 12.41 16.08
N PHE A 107 -23.07 11.68 15.25
CA PHE A 107 -23.60 11.11 14.02
C PHE A 107 -24.56 9.96 14.31
N ARG A 108 -24.23 9.11 15.28
CA ARG A 108 -25.11 8.01 15.71
C ARG A 108 -26.44 8.53 16.25
N GLU A 109 -26.41 9.50 17.16
CA GLU A 109 -27.60 10.06 17.79
C GLU A 109 -28.49 10.76 16.77
N ALA A 110 -27.91 11.55 15.87
CA ALA A 110 -28.63 12.21 14.79
C ALA A 110 -29.38 11.22 13.90
N GLN A 111 -28.71 10.12 13.49
CA GLN A 111 -29.33 9.12 12.64
C GLN A 111 -30.40 8.30 13.37
N LEU A 112 -30.23 8.00 14.64
CA LEU A 112 -31.27 7.33 15.44
C LEU A 112 -32.50 8.21 15.60
N SER A 113 -32.33 9.49 15.89
CA SER A 113 -33.42 10.46 15.99
C SER A 113 -34.17 10.60 14.66
N LEU A 114 -33.44 10.70 13.56
CA LEU A 114 -34.04 10.79 12.21
C LEU A 114 -34.82 9.51 11.87
N LEU A 115 -34.24 8.33 12.13
CA LEU A 115 -34.91 7.05 11.92
C LEU A 115 -36.26 6.99 12.63
N LYS A 116 -36.24 7.34 13.93
CA LYS A 116 -37.48 7.36 14.74
C LYS A 116 -38.52 8.30 14.13
N LYS A 117 -38.15 9.53 13.79
CA LYS A 117 -39.08 10.50 13.18
C LYS A 117 -39.66 10.00 11.85
N ARG A 118 -38.82 9.48 10.94
CA ARG A 118 -39.27 8.95 9.66
C ARG A 118 -40.21 7.76 9.79
N ARG A 119 -39.90 6.82 10.69
CA ARG A 119 -40.75 5.65 10.97
C ARG A 119 -42.10 6.09 11.56
N THR A 120 -42.11 7.02 12.53
CA THR A 120 -43.34 7.52 13.13
C THR A 120 -44.21 8.20 12.08
N ALA A 121 -43.68 9.12 11.29
CA ALA A 121 -44.41 9.80 10.23
C ALA A 121 -45.00 8.82 9.20
N PHE A 122 -44.19 7.84 8.75
CA PHE A 122 -44.66 6.83 7.81
C PHE A 122 -45.77 5.94 8.40
N SER A 123 -45.62 5.53 9.67
CA SER A 123 -46.65 4.75 10.37
C SER A 123 -47.93 5.54 10.52
N GLU A 124 -47.89 6.80 10.93
CA GLU A 124 -49.05 7.67 11.10
C GLU A 124 -49.80 7.87 9.76
N ASP A 125 -49.09 8.06 8.66
CA ASP A 125 -49.66 8.14 7.32
C ASP A 125 -50.40 6.87 6.93
N ILE A 126 -49.76 5.70 7.09
CA ILE A 126 -50.36 4.38 6.78
C ILE A 126 -51.55 4.09 7.68
N ASP A 127 -51.45 4.37 8.98
CA ASP A 127 -52.54 4.16 9.95
C ASP A 127 -53.75 5.06 9.65
N SER A 128 -53.53 6.29 9.17
CA SER A 128 -54.60 7.18 8.73
C SER A 128 -55.36 6.58 7.53
N LEU A 129 -54.61 6.13 6.50
CA LEU A 129 -55.22 5.51 5.33
C LEU A 129 -55.94 4.19 5.68
N ASN A 130 -55.36 3.39 6.59
CA ASN A 130 -55.97 2.17 7.05
C ASN A 130 -57.29 2.44 7.81
N ARG A 131 -57.39 3.46 8.65
CA ARG A 131 -58.64 3.86 9.29
C ARG A 131 -59.71 4.23 8.28
N MET A 132 -59.36 5.00 7.23
CA MET A 132 -60.28 5.32 6.14
C MET A 132 -60.73 4.08 5.40
N LEU A 133 -59.80 3.17 5.09
CA LEU A 133 -60.08 1.91 4.43
C LEU A 133 -61.05 1.02 5.23
N VAL A 134 -60.85 0.91 6.55
CA VAL A 134 -61.73 0.16 7.46
C VAL A 134 -63.15 0.73 7.45
N LEU A 135 -63.30 2.07 7.50
CA LEU A 135 -64.60 2.73 7.43
C LEU A 135 -65.31 2.48 6.09
N SER A 136 -64.61 2.68 4.96
CA SER A 136 -65.15 2.44 3.63
C SER A 136 -65.52 0.99 3.39
N LYS A 137 -64.73 0.03 3.89
CA LYS A 137 -65.06 -1.40 3.84
C LYS A 137 -66.34 -1.72 4.67
N ARG A 138 -66.50 -1.09 5.85
CA ARG A 138 -67.66 -1.24 6.68
C ARG A 138 -68.91 -0.69 5.98
N GLU A 139 -68.85 0.48 5.36
CA GLU A 139 -69.96 1.09 4.61
C GLU A 139 -70.34 0.22 3.42
N LEU A 140 -69.37 -0.32 2.65
CA LEU A 140 -69.58 -1.24 1.54
C LEU A 140 -70.30 -2.53 2.04
N ASN A 141 -69.85 -3.10 3.16
CA ASN A 141 -70.44 -4.32 3.72
C ASN A 141 -71.89 -4.11 4.21
N LEU A 142 -72.23 -2.91 4.71
CA LEU A 142 -73.57 -2.57 5.12
C LEU A 142 -74.50 -2.29 3.89
N SER A 143 -73.98 -1.66 2.84
CA SER A 143 -74.71 -1.34 1.64
C SER A 143 -74.96 -2.50 0.70
N THR A 144 -74.07 -3.51 0.67
CA THR A 144 -74.16 -4.70 -0.20
C THR A 144 -75.47 -5.53 0.02
N PRO A 145 -75.88 -5.81 1.26
CA PRO A 145 -77.18 -6.49 1.48
C PRO A 145 -78.43 -5.70 1.02
N LEU A 146 -78.36 -4.35 1.18
CA LEU A 146 -79.44 -3.45 0.84
C LEU A 146 -79.70 -3.36 -0.67
N LEU A 147 -78.73 -3.73 -1.50
CA LEU A 147 -78.90 -3.87 -2.94
C LEU A 147 -79.98 -4.94 -3.29
N LYS A 148 -80.07 -6.03 -2.50
CA LYS A 148 -80.99 -7.10 -2.72
C LYS A 148 -82.41 -6.68 -2.37
N THR A 149 -82.63 -5.78 -1.42
CA THR A 149 -83.91 -5.23 -1.04
C THR A 149 -84.36 -4.04 -1.89
N GLY A 150 -83.43 -3.53 -2.72
CA GLY A 150 -83.75 -2.38 -3.60
C GLY A 150 -83.50 -1.01 -2.91
N ASP A 151 -83.08 -0.98 -1.65
CA ASP A 151 -82.92 0.27 -0.87
C ASP A 151 -81.63 1.10 -1.27
N VAL A 152 -80.69 0.42 -1.96
CA VAL A 152 -79.42 1.06 -2.46
C VAL A 152 -79.30 0.69 -3.95
N SER A 153 -78.78 1.64 -4.75
CA SER A 153 -78.56 1.39 -6.17
C SER A 153 -77.25 0.63 -6.43
N MET A 154 -77.20 -0.11 -7.52
CA MET A 154 -75.98 -0.78 -7.97
C MET A 154 -74.87 0.23 -8.22
N ALA A 155 -75.16 1.41 -8.70
CA ALA A 155 -74.18 2.48 -8.93
C ALA A 155 -73.51 2.94 -7.63
N ASP A 156 -74.25 3.03 -6.53
CA ASP A 156 -73.70 3.42 -5.22
C ASP A 156 -72.76 2.33 -4.66
N VAL A 157 -73.13 1.04 -4.81
CA VAL A 157 -72.25 -0.05 -4.41
C VAL A 157 -70.98 -0.06 -5.23
N ILE A 158 -71.02 0.14 -6.55
CA ILE A 158 -69.83 0.25 -7.41
C ILE A 158 -68.97 1.45 -6.99
N LYS A 159 -69.56 2.58 -6.62
CA LYS A 159 -68.84 3.76 -6.13
C LYS A 159 -68.03 3.45 -4.84
N LEU A 160 -68.69 2.75 -3.89
CA LEU A 160 -68.02 2.33 -2.64
C LEU A 160 -66.90 1.29 -2.90
N GLN A 161 -67.11 0.34 -3.81
CA GLN A 161 -66.06 -0.58 -4.23
C GLN A 161 -64.84 0.15 -4.82
N LYS A 162 -65.12 1.12 -5.69
CA LYS A 162 -64.06 1.95 -6.26
C LYS A 162 -63.28 2.71 -5.16
N GLN A 163 -64.01 3.30 -4.20
CA GLN A 163 -63.35 4.00 -3.06
C GLN A 163 -62.46 3.09 -2.23
N VAL A 164 -62.88 1.87 -1.96
CA VAL A 164 -62.09 0.83 -1.25
C VAL A 164 -60.82 0.53 -2.08
N ALA A 165 -60.95 0.25 -3.37
CA ALA A 165 -59.84 -0.04 -4.26
C ALA A 165 -58.85 1.14 -4.37
N ASP A 166 -59.37 2.39 -4.43
CA ASP A 166 -58.51 3.59 -4.46
C ASP A 166 -57.70 3.75 -3.17
N LEU A 167 -58.27 3.48 -2.00
CA LEU A 167 -57.57 3.53 -0.70
C LEU A 167 -56.51 2.43 -0.59
N GLU A 168 -56.80 1.21 -1.04
CA GLU A 168 -55.81 0.12 -1.09
C GLU A 168 -54.66 0.45 -2.02
N ALA A 169 -54.96 1.03 -3.18
CA ALA A 169 -53.94 1.53 -4.11
C ALA A 169 -53.08 2.64 -3.48
N GLN A 170 -53.71 3.59 -2.76
CA GLN A 170 -52.97 4.67 -2.07
C GLN A 170 -52.02 4.13 -1.01
N ILE A 171 -52.43 3.14 -0.18
CA ILE A 171 -51.58 2.50 0.81
C ILE A 171 -50.41 1.81 0.13
N THR A 172 -50.66 1.05 -0.93
CA THR A 172 -49.62 0.36 -1.70
C THR A 172 -48.63 1.36 -2.32
N ASN A 173 -49.15 2.39 -2.96
CA ASN A 173 -48.34 3.43 -3.57
C ASN A 173 -47.48 4.18 -2.53
N LYS A 174 -48.03 4.48 -1.35
CA LYS A 174 -47.27 5.17 -0.26
C LYS A 174 -46.13 4.30 0.25
N ARG A 175 -46.36 2.98 0.42
CA ARG A 175 -45.33 2.00 0.81
C ARG A 175 -44.22 1.92 -0.27
N ASN A 176 -44.62 1.69 -1.52
CA ASN A 176 -43.71 1.56 -2.63
C ASN A 176 -42.84 2.82 -2.78
N LYS A 177 -43.45 4.00 -2.70
CA LYS A 177 -42.72 5.27 -2.76
C LYS A 177 -41.71 5.40 -1.62
N TYR A 178 -42.08 5.11 -0.39
CA TYR A 178 -41.16 5.16 0.75
C TYR A 178 -39.94 4.25 0.55
N PHE A 179 -40.14 3.00 0.10
CA PHE A 179 -39.06 2.08 -0.20
C PHE A 179 -38.20 2.55 -1.37
N GLN A 180 -38.83 3.03 -2.43
CA GLN A 180 -38.10 3.52 -3.61
C GLN A 180 -37.23 4.74 -3.28
N ASP A 181 -37.77 5.70 -2.54
CA ASP A 181 -37.04 6.91 -2.12
C ASP A 181 -35.84 6.51 -1.20
N THR A 182 -36.11 5.60 -0.23
CA THR A 182 -35.08 5.12 0.69
C THR A 182 -33.98 4.31 -0.04
N GLN A 183 -34.36 3.50 -1.03
CA GLN A 183 -33.41 2.73 -1.84
C GLN A 183 -32.54 3.65 -2.71
N ALA A 184 -33.14 4.68 -3.30
CA ALA A 184 -32.40 5.67 -4.10
C ALA A 184 -31.40 6.45 -3.23
N GLU A 185 -31.83 6.86 -2.01
CA GLU A 185 -30.94 7.48 -1.03
C GLU A 185 -29.80 6.53 -0.63
N LEU A 186 -30.08 5.24 -0.37
CA LEU A 186 -29.07 4.23 -0.03
C LEU A 186 -28.04 4.05 -1.14
N SER A 187 -28.48 3.97 -2.39
CA SER A 187 -27.59 3.81 -3.54
C SER A 187 -26.63 5.00 -3.67
N LYS A 188 -27.15 6.22 -3.51
CA LYS A 188 -26.32 7.44 -3.53
C LYS A 188 -25.31 7.45 -2.38
N ILE A 189 -25.74 7.11 -1.16
CA ILE A 189 -24.83 7.06 0.01
C ILE A 189 -23.75 6.00 -0.17
N GLN A 190 -24.07 4.87 -0.81
CA GLN A 190 -23.07 3.83 -1.11
C GLN A 190 -22.01 4.32 -2.10
N GLU A 191 -22.41 5.08 -3.12
CA GLU A 191 -21.50 5.70 -4.08
C GLU A 191 -20.61 6.76 -3.40
N ASP A 192 -21.21 7.65 -2.62
CA ASP A 192 -20.49 8.68 -1.85
C ASP A 192 -19.52 8.05 -0.84
N LEU A 193 -19.92 6.95 -0.19
CA LEU A 193 -19.07 6.21 0.73
C LEU A 193 -17.87 5.59 0.03
N ALA A 194 -18.08 4.91 -1.10
CA ALA A 194 -17.00 4.32 -1.88
C ALA A 194 -15.97 5.39 -2.33
N SER A 195 -16.44 6.53 -2.83
CA SER A 195 -15.58 7.67 -3.19
C SER A 195 -14.81 8.23 -1.98
N THR A 196 -15.49 8.36 -0.83
CA THR A 196 -14.88 8.88 0.40
C THR A 196 -13.84 7.90 0.96
N GLN A 197 -14.08 6.59 0.90
CA GLN A 197 -13.12 5.55 1.31
C GLN A 197 -11.86 5.57 0.44
N GLN A 198 -12.02 5.77 -0.88
CA GLN A 198 -10.86 5.93 -1.77
C GLN A 198 -10.05 7.19 -1.42
N SER A 199 -10.73 8.30 -1.15
CA SER A 199 -10.07 9.54 -0.71
C SER A 199 -9.37 9.37 0.63
N LEU A 200 -9.98 8.65 1.58
CA LEU A 200 -9.38 8.35 2.88
C LEU A 200 -8.11 7.52 2.73
N ALA A 201 -8.12 6.50 1.86
CA ALA A 201 -6.94 5.69 1.57
C ALA A 201 -5.78 6.56 1.04
N GLN A 202 -6.07 7.48 0.11
CA GLN A 202 -5.06 8.43 -0.39
C GLN A 202 -4.51 9.34 0.72
N LYS A 203 -5.39 9.86 1.60
CA LYS A 203 -4.94 10.72 2.71
C LYS A 203 -4.13 9.96 3.75
N LYS A 204 -4.45 8.69 3.96
CA LYS A 204 -3.66 7.80 4.82
C LYS A 204 -2.27 7.57 4.25
N ASP A 205 -2.18 7.27 2.96
CA ASP A 205 -0.91 7.08 2.26
C ASP A 205 -0.03 8.33 2.35
N GLN A 206 -0.61 9.52 2.12
CA GLN A 206 0.09 10.80 2.33
C GLN A 206 0.58 10.99 3.77
N LEU A 207 -0.21 10.56 4.76
CA LEU A 207 0.18 10.62 6.17
C LEU A 207 1.32 9.66 6.48
N ASP A 208 1.32 8.47 5.89
CA ASP A 208 2.38 7.47 6.06
C ASP A 208 3.70 7.94 5.40
N HIS A 209 3.64 8.74 4.33
CA HIS A 209 4.81 9.30 3.65
C HIS A 209 5.44 10.54 4.33
N ILE A 210 4.87 11.03 5.42
CA ILE A 210 5.46 12.12 6.21
C ILE A 210 6.76 11.69 6.90
N GLU A 211 6.89 10.42 7.22
CA GLU A 211 8.07 9.83 7.83
C GLU A 211 8.97 9.20 6.77
N LEU A 212 10.08 9.86 6.44
CA LEU A 212 11.10 9.29 5.56
C LEU A 212 11.98 8.33 6.34
N LYS A 213 11.91 7.03 5.99
CA LYS A 213 12.65 5.94 6.67
C LYS A 213 13.71 5.35 5.76
N ALA A 214 14.77 4.81 6.38
CA ALA A 214 15.82 4.11 5.67
C ALA A 214 15.30 2.79 5.05
N PRO A 215 15.45 2.56 3.72
CA PRO A 215 15.00 1.34 3.07
C PRO A 215 15.92 0.13 3.37
N LEU A 216 17.16 0.40 3.80
CA LEU A 216 18.18 -0.61 4.08
C LEU A 216 19.19 -0.09 5.12
N ASN A 217 20.09 -0.98 5.59
CA ASN A 217 21.21 -0.59 6.45
C ASN A 217 22.27 0.12 5.60
N GLY A 218 22.74 1.27 6.03
CA GLY A 218 23.70 2.03 5.23
C GLY A 218 24.28 3.23 5.95
N ILE A 219 25.10 3.99 5.22
CA ILE A 219 25.68 5.25 5.66
C ILE A 219 24.99 6.37 4.89
N VAL A 220 24.53 7.38 5.62
CA VAL A 220 23.96 8.60 5.06
C VAL A 220 25.03 9.41 4.34
N LYS A 221 24.75 9.79 3.11
CA LYS A 221 25.62 10.59 2.26
C LYS A 221 24.82 11.69 1.55
N ASN A 222 25.46 12.80 1.23
CA ASN A 222 24.91 13.86 0.38
C ASN A 222 23.54 14.37 0.88
N VAL A 223 23.52 14.88 2.12
CA VAL A 223 22.32 15.52 2.68
C VAL A 223 22.15 16.91 2.05
N ARG A 224 21.17 17.06 1.14
CA ARG A 224 20.96 18.29 0.37
C ARG A 224 20.26 19.39 1.15
N ILE A 225 19.35 19.03 2.02
CA ILE A 225 18.54 19.98 2.77
C ILE A 225 18.79 19.75 4.26
N THR A 226 19.48 20.70 4.89
CA THR A 226 19.86 20.64 6.31
C THR A 226 19.10 21.63 7.18
N THR A 227 18.29 22.50 6.57
CA THR A 227 17.62 23.60 7.28
C THR A 227 16.28 23.10 7.85
N LEU A 228 16.12 23.19 9.17
CA LEU A 228 14.81 22.99 9.82
C LEU A 228 13.84 24.06 9.35
N GLY A 229 12.58 23.68 9.04
CA GLY A 229 11.62 24.56 8.42
C GLY A 229 11.82 24.75 6.91
N GLY A 230 12.79 24.07 6.29
CA GLY A 230 12.95 24.02 4.84
C GLY A 230 11.78 23.28 4.17
N VAL A 231 11.43 23.68 2.94
CA VAL A 231 10.39 23.06 2.15
C VAL A 231 11.01 22.10 1.16
N ILE A 232 10.63 20.83 1.22
CA ILE A 232 10.96 19.81 0.23
C ILE A 232 9.87 19.82 -0.85
N ARG A 233 10.26 19.81 -2.12
CA ARG A 233 9.32 19.67 -3.24
C ARG A 233 8.97 18.19 -3.49
N PRO A 234 7.84 17.90 -4.10
CA PRO A 234 7.53 16.54 -4.55
C PRO A 234 8.65 15.96 -5.42
N SER A 235 9.04 14.72 -5.13
CA SER A 235 10.14 13.99 -5.81
C SER A 235 11.53 14.61 -5.64
N GLU A 236 11.72 15.54 -4.72
CA GLU A 236 13.04 16.13 -4.44
C GLU A 236 13.90 15.18 -3.60
N GLU A 237 15.15 15.05 -3.99
CA GLU A 237 16.16 14.26 -3.29
C GLU A 237 16.55 14.95 -1.98
N VAL A 238 16.38 14.26 -0.86
CA VAL A 238 16.73 14.76 0.47
C VAL A 238 18.14 14.31 0.87
N MET A 239 18.44 13.02 0.69
CA MET A 239 19.74 12.42 1.00
C MET A 239 19.93 11.12 0.22
N GLN A 240 21.13 10.58 0.28
CA GLN A 240 21.48 9.28 -0.27
C GLN A 240 21.93 8.34 0.85
N ILE A 241 21.62 7.05 0.71
CA ILE A 241 22.14 6.02 1.60
C ILE A 241 23.00 5.05 0.79
N VAL A 242 24.25 4.94 1.21
CA VAL A 242 25.18 3.94 0.69
C VAL A 242 25.00 2.68 1.53
N PRO A 243 24.59 1.55 0.94
CA PRO A 243 24.42 0.30 1.67
C PRO A 243 25.71 -0.15 2.35
N ILE A 244 25.58 -0.60 3.61
CA ILE A 244 26.64 -1.36 4.29
C ILE A 244 26.21 -2.81 4.17
N GLU A 245 26.84 -3.52 3.23
CA GLU A 245 26.63 -4.95 3.10
C GLU A 245 27.86 -5.70 3.61
N ASP A 246 27.61 -6.85 4.22
CA ASP A 246 28.66 -7.69 4.77
C ASP A 246 29.48 -8.42 3.68
N ASN A 247 28.92 -8.50 2.45
CA ASN A 247 29.53 -9.20 1.33
C ASN A 247 30.14 -8.20 0.32
N LEU A 248 31.40 -8.35 0.04
CA LEU A 248 32.09 -7.58 -1.01
C LEU A 248 31.78 -8.23 -2.36
N VAL A 249 31.43 -7.43 -3.34
CA VAL A 249 31.36 -7.84 -4.75
C VAL A 249 32.55 -7.30 -5.50
N ILE A 250 33.26 -8.18 -6.18
CA ILE A 250 34.42 -7.85 -6.99
C ILE A 250 34.03 -7.95 -8.46
N GLU A 251 34.13 -6.86 -9.17
CA GLU A 251 33.99 -6.85 -10.62
C GLU A 251 35.36 -7.09 -11.24
N ALA A 252 35.48 -8.17 -12.04
CA ALA A 252 36.71 -8.55 -12.68
C ALA A 252 36.54 -8.51 -14.22
N LYS A 253 37.65 -8.16 -14.91
CA LYS A 253 37.73 -8.08 -16.37
C LYS A 253 38.35 -9.36 -16.92
N ILE A 254 37.56 -10.20 -17.59
CA ILE A 254 38.00 -11.48 -18.14
C ILE A 254 38.22 -11.35 -19.66
N LYS A 255 39.33 -11.92 -20.14
CA LYS A 255 39.63 -11.97 -21.57
C LYS A 255 38.67 -12.90 -22.33
N PRO A 256 38.30 -12.61 -23.59
CA PRO A 256 37.42 -13.46 -24.37
C PRO A 256 37.92 -14.92 -24.55
N SER A 257 39.23 -15.13 -24.54
CA SER A 257 39.84 -16.48 -24.59
C SER A 257 39.48 -17.37 -23.41
N ASP A 258 39.21 -16.76 -22.25
CA ASP A 258 39.10 -17.48 -20.99
C ASP A 258 37.65 -17.68 -20.55
N ILE A 259 36.70 -16.96 -21.20
CA ILE A 259 35.29 -16.97 -20.81
C ILE A 259 34.63 -18.34 -20.98
N ALA A 260 35.07 -19.14 -21.94
CA ALA A 260 34.51 -20.47 -22.23
C ALA A 260 34.63 -21.45 -21.07
N PHE A 261 35.58 -21.22 -20.18
CA PHE A 261 35.84 -22.09 -19.01
C PHE A 261 35.15 -21.62 -17.74
N LEU A 262 34.45 -20.46 -17.77
CA LEU A 262 33.79 -19.88 -16.61
C LEU A 262 32.30 -20.25 -16.61
N LYS A 263 31.82 -20.60 -15.43
CA LYS A 263 30.39 -20.84 -15.15
C LYS A 263 30.03 -20.17 -13.82
N THR A 264 28.80 -19.68 -13.73
CA THR A 264 28.26 -19.20 -12.45
C THR A 264 28.30 -20.31 -11.38
N GLY A 265 28.71 -19.94 -10.17
CA GLY A 265 28.88 -20.89 -9.07
C GLY A 265 30.30 -21.41 -8.88
N LEU A 266 31.25 -21.11 -9.79
CA LEU A 266 32.66 -21.47 -9.61
C LEU A 266 33.27 -20.71 -8.41
N GLU A 267 34.12 -21.42 -7.68
CA GLU A 267 34.91 -20.83 -6.60
C GLU A 267 35.99 -19.89 -7.15
N ALA A 268 36.14 -18.76 -6.52
CA ALA A 268 37.16 -17.75 -6.85
C ALA A 268 37.94 -17.35 -5.62
N ASN A 269 39.25 -17.19 -5.77
CA ASN A 269 40.13 -16.69 -4.72
C ASN A 269 40.48 -15.24 -5.03
N VAL A 270 40.01 -14.31 -4.21
CA VAL A 270 40.25 -12.89 -4.35
C VAL A 270 41.46 -12.47 -3.51
N LYS A 271 42.43 -11.85 -4.17
CA LYS A 271 43.62 -11.25 -3.54
C LYS A 271 43.48 -9.73 -3.60
N ILE A 272 43.63 -9.05 -2.50
CA ILE A 272 43.53 -7.61 -2.41
C ILE A 272 44.97 -7.01 -2.39
N ASP A 273 45.31 -6.17 -3.36
CA ASP A 273 46.66 -5.63 -3.52
C ASP A 273 47.13 -4.76 -2.34
N ALA A 274 46.19 -4.16 -1.61
CA ALA A 274 46.48 -3.36 -0.42
C ALA A 274 47.04 -4.17 0.75
N TYR A 275 46.96 -5.51 0.71
CA TYR A 275 47.36 -6.40 1.79
C TYR A 275 48.25 -7.53 1.27
N ASP A 276 49.33 -7.82 2.00
CA ASP A 276 50.18 -8.96 1.67
C ASP A 276 49.42 -10.26 1.86
N TYR A 277 49.06 -10.90 0.73
CA TYR A 277 48.30 -12.13 0.71
C TYR A 277 49.05 -13.33 1.34
N THR A 278 50.37 -13.23 1.54
CA THR A 278 51.14 -14.26 2.21
C THR A 278 50.90 -14.27 3.72
N VAL A 279 50.60 -13.09 4.28
CA VAL A 279 50.32 -12.88 5.69
C VAL A 279 48.82 -12.97 6.00
N TYR A 280 48.00 -12.38 5.15
CA TYR A 280 46.56 -12.21 5.40
C TYR A 280 45.70 -13.26 4.66
N GLY A 281 46.24 -13.97 3.67
CA GLY A 281 45.51 -14.96 2.88
C GLY A 281 44.72 -14.35 1.75
N SER A 282 43.85 -15.15 1.13
CA SER A 282 42.93 -14.74 0.08
C SER A 282 41.48 -14.87 0.57
N LEU A 283 40.58 -14.02 0.09
CA LEU A 283 39.15 -14.12 0.35
C LEU A 283 38.57 -15.14 -0.63
N LYS A 284 37.81 -16.10 -0.09
CA LYS A 284 37.03 -17.01 -0.91
C LYS A 284 35.73 -16.35 -1.37
N GLY A 285 35.37 -16.58 -2.61
CA GLY A 285 34.14 -16.08 -3.18
C GLY A 285 33.59 -17.02 -4.25
N LYS A 286 32.39 -16.72 -4.71
CA LYS A 286 31.73 -17.43 -5.79
C LYS A 286 31.41 -16.50 -6.94
N LEU A 287 31.61 -17.00 -8.15
CA LEU A 287 31.24 -16.31 -9.38
C LEU A 287 29.71 -16.25 -9.48
N ILE A 288 29.12 -15.07 -9.33
CA ILE A 288 27.66 -14.86 -9.30
C ILE A 288 27.09 -14.39 -10.64
N TYR A 289 27.90 -13.70 -11.43
CA TYR A 289 27.43 -13.11 -12.69
C TYR A 289 28.52 -13.11 -13.74
N ILE A 290 28.14 -13.39 -14.99
CA ILE A 290 28.95 -13.29 -16.20
C ILE A 290 28.19 -12.42 -17.18
N GLY A 291 28.79 -11.33 -17.63
CA GLY A 291 28.20 -10.43 -18.63
C GLY A 291 27.98 -11.17 -19.96
N PRO A 292 26.81 -10.99 -20.61
CA PRO A 292 26.51 -11.66 -21.89
C PRO A 292 27.35 -11.10 -23.05
N ASP A 293 27.80 -9.86 -22.94
CA ASP A 293 28.52 -9.13 -23.99
C ASP A 293 29.90 -8.69 -23.57
N THR A 294 30.77 -8.49 -24.56
CA THR A 294 32.09 -7.85 -24.36
C THR A 294 31.92 -6.33 -24.25
N ILE A 295 32.65 -5.75 -23.32
CA ILE A 295 32.72 -4.29 -23.11
C ILE A 295 34.08 -3.82 -23.64
N THR A 296 34.04 -2.74 -24.44
CA THR A 296 35.22 -2.01 -24.88
C THR A 296 35.15 -0.61 -24.27
N GLU A 297 36.14 -0.25 -23.45
CA GLU A 297 36.22 1.12 -22.92
C GLU A 297 36.77 2.05 -24.00
N GLU A 298 35.95 2.99 -24.46
CA GLU A 298 36.31 3.97 -25.53
C GLU A 298 37.39 4.97 -25.14
N LEU A 299 37.79 5.04 -23.87
CA LEU A 299 38.67 6.09 -23.32
C LEU A 299 40.18 5.80 -23.42
N LYS A 300 40.58 4.60 -23.77
CA LYS A 300 42.00 4.28 -23.94
C LYS A 300 42.24 3.50 -25.22
N GLN A 301 42.92 4.12 -26.20
CA GLN A 301 43.37 3.43 -27.40
C GLN A 301 44.30 2.27 -27.00
N GLY A 302 43.84 1.02 -27.26
CA GLY A 302 44.63 -0.19 -27.07
C GLY A 302 44.12 -1.18 -26.03
N GLU A 303 43.03 -0.92 -25.32
CA GLU A 303 42.42 -1.96 -24.47
C GLU A 303 41.64 -2.96 -25.29
N LEU A 304 41.92 -4.25 -25.07
CA LEU A 304 41.19 -5.36 -25.71
C LEU A 304 39.79 -5.50 -25.06
N PRO A 305 38.79 -5.91 -25.85
CA PRO A 305 37.47 -6.18 -25.31
C PRO A 305 37.53 -7.24 -24.21
N TYR A 306 36.72 -7.06 -23.16
CA TYR A 306 36.68 -7.95 -22.02
C TYR A 306 35.23 -8.27 -21.62
N TYR A 307 35.07 -9.42 -20.97
CA TYR A 307 33.82 -9.79 -20.29
C TYR A 307 33.85 -9.31 -18.84
N ARG A 308 32.76 -8.71 -18.40
CA ARG A 308 32.58 -8.33 -17.01
C ARG A 308 32.04 -9.52 -16.23
N VAL A 309 32.71 -9.90 -15.16
CA VAL A 309 32.24 -10.94 -14.24
C VAL A 309 32.19 -10.38 -12.83
N GLN A 310 31.26 -10.90 -12.00
CA GLN A 310 31.14 -10.50 -10.60
C GLN A 310 31.34 -11.69 -9.70
N VAL A 311 32.20 -11.51 -8.72
CA VAL A 311 32.50 -12.50 -7.67
C VAL A 311 32.04 -11.94 -6.34
N GLN A 312 31.16 -12.65 -5.66
CA GLN A 312 30.71 -12.33 -4.30
C GLN A 312 31.57 -13.09 -3.29
N THR A 313 32.10 -12.39 -2.29
CA THR A 313 32.84 -13.02 -1.19
C THR A 313 31.88 -13.71 -0.23
N GLU A 314 32.26 -14.87 0.30
CA GLU A 314 31.50 -15.55 1.32
C GLU A 314 31.76 -14.91 2.71
N GLU A 315 30.68 -14.79 3.52
CA GLU A 315 30.69 -14.18 4.86
C GLU A 315 31.64 -14.84 5.87
N GLU A 316 32.20 -15.95 5.51
CA GLU A 316 32.90 -16.83 6.41
C GLU A 316 34.18 -16.21 6.98
N LYS A 317 34.14 -15.18 7.73
CA LYS A 317 35.34 -14.85 8.55
C LYS A 317 35.54 -13.37 8.89
N GLN A 318 34.48 -12.72 9.24
CA GLN A 318 34.61 -11.58 10.13
C GLN A 318 35.33 -11.93 11.47
N ALA A 319 35.37 -13.20 11.88
CA ALA A 319 36.10 -13.61 13.09
C ALA A 319 37.63 -13.38 12.97
N LYS A 320 38.20 -13.42 11.76
CA LYS A 320 39.59 -13.05 11.52
C LYS A 320 39.75 -11.56 11.19
N SER A 321 38.71 -10.89 10.70
CA SER A 321 38.72 -9.46 10.35
C SER A 321 38.69 -8.53 11.56
N LYS A 322 38.35 -9.00 12.77
CA LYS A 322 38.58 -8.20 13.99
C LYS A 322 40.06 -7.81 14.20
N LYS A 323 40.98 -8.52 13.56
CA LYS A 323 42.37 -8.09 13.45
C LYS A 323 42.58 -6.98 12.38
N TRP A 324 41.63 -6.76 11.47
CA TRP A 324 41.67 -5.80 10.38
C TRP A 324 41.11 -4.44 10.79
N ALA A 325 40.13 -4.42 11.72
CA ALA A 325 39.48 -3.20 12.20
C ALA A 325 40.31 -2.39 13.25
N GLY A 326 41.53 -2.86 13.60
CA GLY A 326 42.34 -2.27 14.66
C GLY A 326 43.38 -1.23 14.19
N ASN A 327 43.52 -0.99 12.90
CA ASN A 327 44.49 0.06 12.43
C ASN A 327 43.72 1.13 11.66
N SER A 328 43.66 2.28 12.29
CA SER A 328 43.21 3.57 11.78
C SER A 328 43.68 3.82 10.35
N PHE A 329 42.72 4.11 9.48
CA PHE A 329 42.96 4.68 8.16
C PHE A 329 43.58 6.10 8.35
N LEU A 330 44.86 6.26 8.07
CA LEU A 330 45.44 7.56 7.74
C LEU A 330 45.29 7.71 6.22
N ILE A 331 44.38 8.58 5.82
CA ILE A 331 44.31 9.10 4.45
C ILE A 331 45.32 10.24 4.40
N ASN A 332 46.38 10.09 3.62
CA ASN A 332 47.17 11.21 3.12
C ASN A 332 46.62 11.62 1.78
#